data_eb5cee9d3b44b5b54e06b7c3e2fd21e4
#
_entry.id   eb5cee9d3b44b5b54e06b7c3e2fd21e4
#
_cell.length_a   1.000
_cell.length_b   1.000
_cell.length_c   1.000
_cell.angle_alpha   90.00
_cell.angle_beta   90.00
_cell.angle_gamma   90.00
#
_symmetry.space_group_name_H-M   'P 1'
#
loop_
_entity.id
_entity.type
_entity.pdbx_description
1 polymer ?
#
loop_
_entity_poly.entity_id
_entity_poly.type
_entity_poly.pdbx_seq_one_letter_code
_entity_poly.pdbx_strand_id
1 'polypeptide(L)'
;MNGLNRHRLIKAFSIGTLAGSLAVATPAAALDIRIGYIQFVPDQGPVLSNVIPEPENAGAIGAELAVKDNNTTGKFLGHNYTLETRVVDSEESALIAFTELQNTDIDLFVTRVPGTVLGNISEHADDDTLLFNAGAKDDSLRTLTCHANLLHTMPSHAMLADALGQWLRQRRWQEVFLITGPTEEDQAWAAAFRRASLRYGLDIVKDKPWTFDADLRRTASKELPLFTQASDYDAVVVADVRGDFGEYIPFNTWLPRPVVGTQGMMPVAWHRVVESWGAAQLQSRFTDLSGRDMTSEDYAAWAAVRAIGTAVTTISSAEAQAIRTLLFSDDFDLAGFKGRKLSFRDWNGQLRQPIPLVHPRGLVAQAPFEGYLHPTSELDTLGYDKPESKCQINN
;
A
#
# COMPACT_ATOMS: atom_id res chain seq x y z
N MET A 1 -11.50 102.70 -7.72
CA MET A 1 -11.59 102.67 -9.20
C MET A 1 -11.16 101.29 -9.64
N ASN A 2 -12.05 100.58 -10.42
CA ASN A 2 -11.81 99.41 -11.17
C ASN A 2 -11.89 98.09 -10.41
N GLY A 3 -12.79 97.21 -10.59
CA GLY A 3 -13.46 96.69 -11.75
C GLY A 3 -13.19 95.19 -11.83
N LEU A 4 -13.93 94.33 -10.99
CA LEU A 4 -13.77 92.90 -10.97
C LEU A 4 -14.68 92.27 -12.02
N ASN A 5 -14.05 91.52 -12.95
CA ASN A 5 -14.77 90.67 -13.86
C ASN A 5 -14.65 89.18 -13.38
N ARG A 6 -15.73 88.58 -12.97
CA ARG A 6 -15.80 87.17 -12.60
C ARG A 6 -16.26 86.28 -13.81
N HIS A 7 -15.34 85.56 -14.37
CA HIS A 7 -15.72 84.44 -15.29
C HIS A 7 -16.07 83.18 -14.50
N ARG A 8 -17.28 82.75 -14.62
CA ARG A 8 -17.78 81.40 -14.13
C ARG A 8 -17.35 80.31 -15.12
N LEU A 9 -16.48 79.41 -14.71
CA LEU A 9 -16.20 78.15 -15.41
C LEU A 9 -17.26 77.15 -15.02
N ILE A 10 -18.06 76.71 -16.01
CA ILE A 10 -18.95 75.55 -15.89
C ILE A 10 -18.10 74.29 -16.10
N LYS A 11 -17.95 73.46 -15.04
CA LYS A 11 -17.38 72.11 -15.17
C LYS A 11 -18.49 71.16 -15.63
N ALA A 12 -18.33 70.63 -16.84
CA ALA A 12 -19.14 69.52 -17.32
C ALA A 12 -18.70 68.22 -16.60
N PHE A 13 -19.60 67.61 -15.89
CA PHE A 13 -19.38 66.29 -15.25
C PHE A 13 -19.72 65.19 -16.30
N SER A 14 -18.72 64.51 -16.83
CA SER A 14 -18.91 63.32 -17.66
C SER A 14 -19.17 62.10 -16.78
N ILE A 15 -20.38 61.56 -16.82
CA ILE A 15 -20.77 60.32 -16.18
C ILE A 15 -20.22 59.18 -17.08
N GLY A 16 -19.09 58.61 -16.68
CA GLY A 16 -18.56 57.41 -17.30
C GLY A 16 -19.38 56.19 -16.81
N THR A 17 -20.13 55.58 -17.69
CA THR A 17 -20.83 54.28 -17.46
C THR A 17 -19.77 53.19 -17.37
N LEU A 18 -19.47 52.68 -16.15
CA LEU A 18 -18.70 51.49 -15.93
C LEU A 18 -19.62 50.27 -16.31
N ALA A 19 -19.44 49.73 -17.48
CA ALA A 19 -20.02 48.42 -17.83
C ALA A 19 -19.24 47.34 -17.08
N GLY A 20 -19.71 46.93 -15.91
CA GLY A 20 -19.20 45.75 -15.19
C GLY A 20 -19.49 44.47 -15.98
N SER A 21 -18.49 43.87 -16.57
CA SER A 21 -18.58 42.53 -17.10
C SER A 21 -18.81 41.57 -15.93
N LEU A 22 -20.05 41.10 -15.74
CA LEU A 22 -20.34 39.94 -14.94
C LEU A 22 -19.68 38.74 -15.64
N ALA A 23 -18.54 38.30 -15.14
CA ALA A 23 -18.00 36.98 -15.47
C ALA A 23 -19.02 35.96 -14.92
N VAL A 24 -19.80 35.36 -15.78
CA VAL A 24 -20.62 34.20 -15.46
C VAL A 24 -19.63 33.07 -15.18
N ALA A 25 -19.40 32.77 -13.90
CA ALA A 25 -18.68 31.56 -13.50
C ALA A 25 -19.54 30.39 -14.03
N THR A 26 -19.03 29.71 -15.06
CA THR A 26 -19.58 28.42 -15.48
C THR A 26 -19.47 27.49 -14.27
N PRO A 27 -20.57 26.85 -13.82
CA PRO A 27 -20.47 25.84 -12.77
C PRO A 27 -19.48 24.78 -13.26
N ALA A 28 -18.46 24.45 -12.44
CA ALA A 28 -17.60 23.31 -12.69
C ALA A 28 -18.53 22.10 -12.90
N ALA A 29 -18.32 21.37 -13.99
CA ALA A 29 -19.11 20.18 -14.26
C ALA A 29 -18.92 19.21 -13.07
N ALA A 30 -20.01 18.73 -12.51
CA ALA A 30 -19.97 17.72 -11.46
C ALA A 30 -19.31 16.46 -12.05
N LEU A 31 -18.31 15.91 -11.35
CA LEU A 31 -17.65 14.67 -11.74
C LEU A 31 -18.15 13.54 -10.84
N ASP A 32 -18.73 12.51 -11.45
CA ASP A 32 -19.07 11.27 -10.78
C ASP A 32 -17.93 10.26 -11.01
N ILE A 33 -17.23 9.92 -9.92
CA ILE A 33 -16.09 9.02 -9.95
C ILE A 33 -16.52 7.68 -9.35
N ARG A 34 -16.69 6.67 -10.22
CA ARG A 34 -17.07 5.33 -9.83
C ARG A 34 -15.82 4.46 -9.74
N ILE A 35 -15.68 3.73 -8.62
CA ILE A 35 -14.53 2.86 -8.34
C ILE A 35 -15.05 1.46 -8.10
N GLY A 36 -14.58 0.49 -8.89
CA GLY A 36 -14.81 -0.93 -8.65
C GLY A 36 -13.83 -1.45 -7.59
N TYR A 37 -14.35 -2.19 -6.61
CA TYR A 37 -13.53 -2.87 -5.62
C TYR A 37 -13.80 -4.37 -5.69
N ILE A 38 -12.75 -5.17 -5.95
CA ILE A 38 -12.86 -6.63 -6.04
C ILE A 38 -12.00 -7.25 -4.94
N GLN A 39 -12.66 -8.03 -4.07
CA GLN A 39 -12.03 -8.68 -2.95
C GLN A 39 -12.17 -10.20 -3.06
N PHE A 40 -11.03 -10.89 -3.04
CA PHE A 40 -10.99 -12.34 -2.97
C PHE A 40 -10.98 -12.81 -1.52
N VAL A 41 -11.95 -13.65 -1.16
CA VAL A 41 -12.04 -14.29 0.16
C VAL A 41 -12.08 -15.79 -0.08
N PRO A 42 -10.93 -16.48 -0.01
CA PRO A 42 -10.90 -17.93 -0.21
C PRO A 42 -11.61 -18.65 0.94
N ASP A 43 -12.17 -19.83 0.66
CA ASP A 43 -12.56 -20.74 1.73
C ASP A 43 -11.30 -21.26 2.44
N GLN A 44 -11.07 -20.78 3.64
CA GLN A 44 -9.89 -21.15 4.45
C GLN A 44 -10.08 -22.44 5.24
N GLY A 45 -11.26 -23.07 5.13
CA GLY A 45 -11.60 -24.20 5.97
C GLY A 45 -11.75 -23.83 7.45
N PRO A 46 -11.73 -24.82 8.37
CA PRO A 46 -11.90 -24.54 9.81
C PRO A 46 -10.69 -23.78 10.36
N VAL A 47 -10.96 -22.65 11.01
CA VAL A 47 -9.93 -21.81 11.66
C VAL A 47 -9.31 -22.59 12.81
N LEU A 48 -7.99 -22.71 12.82
CA LEU A 48 -7.24 -23.28 13.94
C LEU A 48 -7.36 -22.32 15.15
N SER A 49 -7.49 -22.85 16.35
CA SER A 49 -7.81 -22.08 17.54
C SER A 49 -6.73 -21.09 17.99
N ASN A 50 -5.55 -21.13 17.41
CA ASN A 50 -4.42 -20.24 17.67
C ASN A 50 -4.20 -19.19 16.56
N VAL A 51 -4.90 -19.33 15.44
CA VAL A 51 -4.82 -18.37 14.34
C VAL A 51 -5.85 -17.27 14.56
N ILE A 52 -5.41 -16.02 14.52
CA ILE A 52 -6.31 -14.88 14.50
C ILE A 52 -6.71 -14.69 13.02
N PRO A 53 -7.96 -14.97 12.65
CA PRO A 53 -8.36 -14.87 11.27
C PRO A 53 -8.27 -13.42 10.79
N GLU A 54 -7.87 -13.27 9.53
CA GLU A 54 -7.95 -11.97 8.88
C GLU A 54 -9.43 -11.54 8.80
N PRO A 55 -9.75 -10.26 9.07
CA PRO A 55 -11.14 -9.79 8.95
C PRO A 55 -11.65 -9.97 7.52
N GLU A 56 -12.84 -10.55 7.36
CA GLU A 56 -13.45 -10.79 6.04
C GLU A 56 -13.59 -9.52 5.19
N ASN A 57 -13.73 -8.35 5.86
CA ASN A 57 -13.82 -7.04 5.23
C ASN A 57 -12.49 -6.28 5.17
N ALA A 58 -11.35 -6.97 5.36
CA ALA A 58 -10.03 -6.35 5.24
C ALA A 58 -9.84 -5.80 3.82
N GLY A 59 -9.37 -4.56 3.72
CA GLY A 59 -9.24 -3.82 2.46
C GLY A 59 -10.51 -3.05 2.09
N ALA A 60 -11.69 -3.65 2.10
CA ALA A 60 -12.94 -2.99 1.72
C ALA A 60 -13.24 -1.75 2.58
N ILE A 61 -13.10 -1.87 3.90
CA ILE A 61 -13.32 -0.75 4.81
C ILE A 61 -12.27 0.36 4.62
N GLY A 62 -11.05 -0.01 4.27
CA GLY A 62 -10.01 0.97 3.88
C GLY A 62 -10.42 1.80 2.66
N ALA A 63 -10.94 1.14 1.62
CA ALA A 63 -11.46 1.80 0.43
C ALA A 63 -12.68 2.68 0.75
N GLU A 64 -13.62 2.21 1.57
CA GLU A 64 -14.78 3.01 2.02
C GLU A 64 -14.35 4.26 2.79
N LEU A 65 -13.39 4.14 3.70
CA LEU A 65 -12.87 5.31 4.42
C LEU A 65 -12.27 6.33 3.46
N ALA A 66 -11.52 5.87 2.46
CA ALA A 66 -10.91 6.76 1.48
C ALA A 66 -11.96 7.46 0.59
N VAL A 67 -13.05 6.77 0.21
CA VAL A 67 -14.21 7.39 -0.47
C VAL A 67 -14.83 8.48 0.40
N LYS A 68 -15.03 8.23 1.69
CA LYS A 68 -15.51 9.26 2.65
C LYS A 68 -14.56 10.44 2.73
N ASP A 69 -13.26 10.17 2.79
CA ASP A 69 -12.22 11.21 2.82
C ASP A 69 -12.23 12.05 1.52
N ASN A 70 -12.33 11.41 0.35
CA ASN A 70 -12.40 12.09 -0.93
C ASN A 70 -13.67 12.94 -1.05
N ASN A 71 -14.84 12.43 -0.63
CA ASN A 71 -16.10 13.14 -0.65
C ASN A 71 -16.11 14.34 0.32
N THR A 72 -15.30 14.34 1.37
CA THR A 72 -15.20 15.49 2.29
C THR A 72 -14.73 16.75 1.56
N THR A 73 -13.75 16.62 0.66
CA THR A 73 -13.26 17.71 -0.19
C THR A 73 -14.09 17.82 -1.48
N GLY A 74 -14.45 16.68 -2.06
CA GLY A 74 -15.15 16.56 -3.34
C GLY A 74 -16.45 17.35 -3.39
N LYS A 75 -17.25 17.34 -2.32
CA LYS A 75 -18.51 18.10 -2.24
C LYS A 75 -18.36 19.61 -2.52
N PHE A 76 -17.18 20.18 -2.25
CA PHE A 76 -16.92 21.61 -2.55
C PHE A 76 -16.43 21.83 -3.99
N LEU A 77 -15.95 20.76 -4.64
CA LEU A 77 -15.45 20.78 -6.01
C LEU A 77 -16.47 20.24 -7.03
N GLY A 78 -17.63 19.76 -6.55
CA GLY A 78 -18.60 19.06 -7.39
C GLY A 78 -18.19 17.63 -7.74
N HIS A 79 -17.26 17.03 -7.01
CA HIS A 79 -16.83 15.65 -7.22
C HIS A 79 -17.58 14.71 -6.27
N ASN A 80 -18.11 13.61 -6.81
CA ASN A 80 -18.83 12.58 -6.07
C ASN A 80 -18.16 11.22 -6.30
N TYR A 81 -17.62 10.62 -5.24
CA TYR A 81 -16.94 9.33 -5.28
C TYR A 81 -17.86 8.23 -4.76
N THR A 82 -17.95 7.13 -5.52
CA THR A 82 -18.72 5.94 -5.14
C THR A 82 -17.87 4.69 -5.27
N LEU A 83 -18.15 3.67 -4.43
CA LEU A 83 -17.46 2.39 -4.42
C LEU A 83 -18.46 1.28 -4.72
N GLU A 84 -18.18 0.47 -5.74
CA GLU A 84 -18.93 -0.72 -6.07
C GLU A 84 -18.13 -1.97 -5.72
N THR A 85 -18.52 -2.63 -4.64
CA THR A 85 -17.77 -3.76 -4.08
C THR A 85 -18.32 -5.09 -4.59
N ARG A 86 -17.41 -5.99 -4.95
CA ARG A 86 -17.65 -7.41 -5.23
C ARG A 86 -16.75 -8.27 -4.36
N VAL A 87 -17.34 -9.23 -3.68
CA VAL A 87 -16.63 -10.25 -2.90
C VAL A 87 -16.71 -11.56 -3.68
N VAL A 88 -15.57 -12.18 -3.95
CA VAL A 88 -15.43 -13.37 -4.80
C VAL A 88 -14.59 -14.43 -4.09
N ASP A 89 -14.77 -15.69 -4.45
CA ASP A 89 -14.13 -16.85 -3.82
C ASP A 89 -13.31 -17.72 -4.78
N SER A 90 -13.38 -17.41 -6.07
CA SER A 90 -12.68 -18.13 -7.12
C SER A 90 -12.13 -17.17 -8.18
N GLU A 91 -11.16 -17.62 -8.96
CA GLU A 91 -10.61 -16.87 -10.09
C GLU A 91 -11.69 -16.58 -11.14
N GLU A 92 -12.53 -17.57 -11.44
CA GLU A 92 -13.64 -17.41 -12.38
C GLU A 92 -14.62 -16.32 -11.91
N SER A 93 -15.04 -16.36 -10.64
CA SER A 93 -15.95 -15.34 -10.09
C SER A 93 -15.31 -13.95 -10.05
N ALA A 94 -13.98 -13.86 -9.90
CA ALA A 94 -13.26 -12.59 -9.95
C ALA A 94 -13.27 -11.97 -11.35
N LEU A 95 -13.02 -12.75 -12.39
CA LEU A 95 -13.08 -12.31 -13.79
C LEU A 95 -14.50 -11.91 -14.21
N ILE A 96 -15.51 -12.70 -13.80
CA ILE A 96 -16.92 -12.35 -14.05
C ILE A 96 -17.26 -11.00 -13.38
N ALA A 97 -16.94 -10.84 -12.10
CA ALA A 97 -17.22 -9.63 -11.35
C ALA A 97 -16.50 -8.39 -11.96
N PHE A 98 -15.26 -8.57 -12.41
CA PHE A 98 -14.51 -7.52 -13.10
C PHE A 98 -15.21 -7.11 -14.40
N THR A 99 -15.54 -8.08 -15.27
CA THR A 99 -16.20 -7.84 -16.56
C THR A 99 -17.57 -7.20 -16.38
N GLU A 100 -18.35 -7.64 -15.39
CA GLU A 100 -19.67 -7.03 -15.09
C GLU A 100 -19.54 -5.57 -14.70
N LEU A 101 -18.55 -5.22 -13.83
CA LEU A 101 -18.32 -3.84 -13.42
C LEU A 101 -17.82 -2.97 -14.58
N GLN A 102 -16.88 -3.50 -15.39
CA GLN A 102 -16.34 -2.80 -16.56
C GLN A 102 -17.46 -2.48 -17.58
N ASN A 103 -18.38 -3.42 -17.81
CA ASN A 103 -19.55 -3.21 -18.67
C ASN A 103 -20.53 -2.13 -18.16
N THR A 104 -20.33 -1.60 -16.96
CA THR A 104 -21.10 -0.47 -16.42
C THR A 104 -20.32 0.84 -16.46
N ASP A 105 -19.33 0.98 -17.35
CA ASP A 105 -18.46 2.15 -17.51
C ASP A 105 -17.65 2.49 -16.23
N ILE A 106 -17.10 1.46 -15.57
CA ILE A 106 -16.13 1.61 -14.49
C ILE A 106 -14.75 1.29 -15.03
N ASP A 107 -13.86 2.31 -15.05
CA ASP A 107 -12.48 2.21 -15.55
C ASP A 107 -11.43 2.28 -14.43
N LEU A 108 -11.84 2.56 -13.19
CA LEU A 108 -10.98 2.66 -12.03
C LEU A 108 -11.25 1.51 -11.07
N PHE A 109 -10.27 0.65 -10.86
CA PHE A 109 -10.43 -0.52 -10.00
C PHE A 109 -9.39 -0.57 -8.90
N VAL A 110 -9.82 -1.02 -7.73
CA VAL A 110 -8.94 -1.42 -6.62
C VAL A 110 -9.19 -2.89 -6.34
N THR A 111 -8.12 -3.69 -6.29
CA THR A 111 -8.25 -5.14 -6.16
C THR A 111 -7.46 -5.68 -4.98
N ARG A 112 -8.09 -6.56 -4.22
CA ARG A 112 -7.46 -7.40 -3.20
C ARG A 112 -7.65 -8.85 -3.59
N VAL A 113 -6.85 -9.30 -4.55
CA VAL A 113 -6.89 -10.66 -5.11
C VAL A 113 -5.48 -11.25 -5.15
N PRO A 114 -5.33 -12.59 -5.26
CA PRO A 114 -4.03 -13.24 -5.48
C PRO A 114 -3.34 -12.75 -6.75
N GLY A 115 -2.00 -12.84 -6.79
CA GLY A 115 -1.20 -12.34 -7.92
C GLY A 115 -1.54 -12.97 -9.27
N THR A 116 -1.87 -14.26 -9.31
CA THR A 116 -2.32 -14.95 -10.53
C THR A 116 -3.64 -14.41 -11.06
N VAL A 117 -4.61 -14.23 -10.16
CA VAL A 117 -5.92 -13.64 -10.49
C VAL A 117 -5.78 -12.22 -10.97
N LEU A 118 -4.90 -11.44 -10.32
CA LEU A 118 -4.62 -10.06 -10.70
C LEU A 118 -4.00 -9.96 -12.10
N GLY A 119 -3.06 -10.85 -12.42
CA GLY A 119 -2.48 -10.94 -13.77
C GLY A 119 -3.56 -11.17 -14.82
N ASN A 120 -4.43 -12.15 -14.58
CA ASN A 120 -5.53 -12.47 -15.49
C ASN A 120 -6.53 -11.31 -15.65
N ILE A 121 -6.89 -10.62 -14.57
CA ILE A 121 -7.71 -9.40 -14.65
C ILE A 121 -7.01 -8.32 -15.49
N SER A 122 -5.71 -8.11 -15.28
CA SER A 122 -4.95 -7.09 -16.00
C SER A 122 -4.84 -7.36 -17.49
N GLU A 123 -4.80 -8.64 -17.90
CA GLU A 123 -4.80 -9.07 -19.31
C GLU A 123 -6.15 -8.90 -20.00
N HIS A 124 -7.25 -8.95 -19.23
CA HIS A 124 -8.62 -8.81 -19.75
C HIS A 124 -9.16 -7.38 -19.64
N ALA A 125 -8.40 -6.49 -19.00
CA ALA A 125 -8.80 -5.10 -18.85
C ALA A 125 -8.65 -4.33 -20.17
N ASP A 126 -9.61 -3.45 -20.44
CA ASP A 126 -9.55 -2.54 -21.59
C ASP A 126 -8.38 -1.54 -21.44
N ASP A 127 -7.95 -0.97 -22.56
CA ASP A 127 -6.81 -0.03 -22.64
C ASP A 127 -7.02 1.21 -21.73
N ASP A 128 -8.26 1.60 -21.51
CA ASP A 128 -8.64 2.76 -20.67
C ASP A 128 -8.83 2.38 -19.18
N THR A 129 -8.66 1.11 -18.81
CA THR A 129 -8.81 0.67 -17.43
C THR A 129 -7.54 0.87 -16.62
N LEU A 130 -7.66 1.40 -15.39
CA LEU A 130 -6.58 1.55 -14.43
C LEU A 130 -6.85 0.70 -13.18
N LEU A 131 -5.93 -0.20 -12.89
CA LEU A 131 -6.00 -1.16 -11.80
C LEU A 131 -5.04 -0.79 -10.66
N PHE A 132 -5.50 -0.90 -9.42
CA PHE A 132 -4.67 -0.76 -8.23
C PHE A 132 -4.65 -2.05 -7.43
N ASN A 133 -3.47 -2.61 -7.27
CA ASN A 133 -3.23 -3.78 -6.43
C ASN A 133 -3.08 -3.38 -4.97
N ALA A 134 -4.05 -3.74 -4.15
CA ALA A 134 -4.06 -3.54 -2.70
C ALA A 134 -3.90 -4.86 -1.90
N GLY A 135 -3.55 -5.98 -2.56
CA GLY A 135 -3.44 -7.29 -1.93
C GLY A 135 -2.16 -8.07 -2.25
N ALA A 136 -1.92 -8.35 -3.54
CA ALA A 136 -0.81 -9.23 -3.97
C ALA A 136 0.57 -8.63 -3.68
N LYS A 137 1.42 -9.42 -3.02
CA LYS A 137 2.80 -9.05 -2.62
C LYS A 137 3.86 -9.63 -3.55
N ASP A 138 3.45 -10.29 -4.62
CA ASP A 138 4.29 -11.01 -5.57
C ASP A 138 5.32 -10.11 -6.24
N ASP A 139 6.60 -10.45 -6.11
CA ASP A 139 7.68 -9.71 -6.73
C ASP A 139 7.67 -9.83 -8.26
N SER A 140 7.15 -10.94 -8.81
CA SER A 140 7.04 -11.17 -10.25
C SER A 140 6.21 -10.09 -10.95
N LEU A 141 5.12 -9.62 -10.35
CA LEU A 141 4.28 -8.53 -10.86
C LEU A 141 5.02 -7.18 -10.98
N ARG A 142 6.18 -7.04 -10.33
CA ARG A 142 7.02 -5.82 -10.32
C ARG A 142 8.33 -6.00 -11.07
N THR A 143 8.60 -7.23 -11.57
CA THR A 143 9.90 -7.54 -12.18
C THR A 143 9.81 -8.25 -13.51
N LEU A 144 8.82 -9.12 -13.72
CA LEU A 144 8.71 -10.02 -14.88
C LEU A 144 7.38 -9.91 -15.62
N THR A 145 6.27 -10.00 -14.88
CA THR A 145 4.89 -10.03 -15.41
C THR A 145 4.20 -8.70 -15.13
N CYS A 146 4.73 -7.64 -15.72
CA CYS A 146 4.28 -6.27 -15.49
C CYS A 146 3.19 -5.90 -16.48
N HIS A 147 2.17 -5.19 -16.00
CA HIS A 147 1.09 -4.68 -16.83
C HIS A 147 1.08 -3.15 -16.78
N ALA A 148 0.94 -2.49 -17.93
CA ALA A 148 1.01 -1.04 -18.04
C ALA A 148 -0.15 -0.32 -17.32
N ASN A 149 -1.28 -1.01 -17.18
CA ASN A 149 -2.48 -0.51 -16.51
C ASN A 149 -2.53 -0.81 -15.01
N LEU A 150 -1.47 -1.41 -14.43
CA LEU A 150 -1.45 -1.89 -13.04
C LEU A 150 -0.49 -1.09 -12.16
N LEU A 151 -1.03 -0.48 -11.11
CA LEU A 151 -0.28 0.15 -10.03
C LEU A 151 -0.39 -0.65 -8.74
N HIS A 152 0.65 -0.59 -7.90
CA HIS A 152 0.71 -1.38 -6.67
C HIS A 152 0.80 -0.47 -5.44
N THR A 153 -0.22 -0.47 -4.60
CA THR A 153 -0.21 0.21 -3.30
C THR A 153 0.20 -0.71 -2.16
N MET A 154 0.04 -2.03 -2.34
CA MET A 154 0.60 -3.02 -1.43
C MET A 154 2.12 -3.14 -1.65
N PRO A 155 2.97 -3.09 -0.60
CA PRO A 155 4.40 -3.39 -0.71
C PRO A 155 4.63 -4.83 -1.16
N SER A 156 5.66 -5.05 -1.98
CA SER A 156 6.07 -6.40 -2.36
C SER A 156 6.81 -7.13 -1.24
N HIS A 157 6.95 -8.46 -1.35
CA HIS A 157 7.76 -9.23 -0.43
C HIS A 157 9.21 -8.72 -0.37
N ALA A 158 9.80 -8.33 -1.50
CA ALA A 158 11.13 -7.75 -1.55
C ALA A 158 11.24 -6.44 -0.77
N MET A 159 10.22 -5.55 -0.84
CA MET A 159 10.22 -4.30 -0.05
C MET A 159 10.20 -4.58 1.46
N LEU A 160 9.37 -5.52 1.88
CA LEU A 160 9.25 -5.92 3.29
C LEU A 160 10.55 -6.57 3.79
N ALA A 161 11.11 -7.48 3.00
CA ALA A 161 12.37 -8.16 3.32
C ALA A 161 13.57 -7.20 3.35
N ASP A 162 13.64 -6.23 2.42
CA ASP A 162 14.69 -5.22 2.39
C ASP A 162 14.64 -4.31 3.63
N ALA A 163 13.44 -3.90 4.05
CA ALA A 163 13.26 -3.12 5.27
C ALA A 163 13.81 -3.86 6.51
N LEU A 164 13.52 -5.15 6.62
CA LEU A 164 14.03 -6.01 7.67
C LEU A 164 15.54 -6.20 7.55
N GLY A 165 16.06 -6.48 6.35
CA GLY A 165 17.48 -6.68 6.08
C GLY A 165 18.33 -5.47 6.43
N GLN A 166 17.89 -4.26 6.05
CA GLN A 166 18.54 -3.01 6.43
C GLN A 166 18.64 -2.87 7.95
N TRP A 167 17.55 -3.14 8.66
CA TRP A 167 17.51 -3.01 10.12
C TRP A 167 18.42 -4.02 10.81
N LEU A 168 18.39 -5.29 10.42
CA LEU A 168 19.25 -6.33 10.94
C LEU A 168 20.72 -5.96 10.75
N ARG A 169 21.08 -5.49 9.56
CA ARG A 169 22.44 -5.01 9.25
C ARG A 169 22.85 -3.82 10.12
N GLN A 170 21.99 -2.84 10.30
CA GLN A 170 22.24 -1.67 11.13
C GLN A 170 22.44 -2.06 12.60
N ARG A 171 21.72 -3.06 13.08
CA ARG A 171 21.87 -3.62 14.43
C ARG A 171 23.09 -4.51 14.59
N ARG A 172 23.78 -4.85 13.50
CA ARG A 172 24.88 -5.83 13.45
C ARG A 172 24.41 -7.25 13.82
N TRP A 173 23.14 -7.55 13.58
CA TRP A 173 22.57 -8.88 13.72
C TRP A 173 22.64 -9.54 12.35
N GLN A 174 23.79 -10.14 12.06
CA GLN A 174 24.15 -10.59 10.71
C GLN A 174 23.99 -12.09 10.54
N GLU A 175 24.10 -12.85 11.61
CA GLU A 175 23.93 -14.30 11.59
C GLU A 175 22.47 -14.63 11.93
N VAL A 176 21.73 -15.22 10.97
CA VAL A 176 20.30 -15.46 11.13
C VAL A 176 19.95 -16.91 10.92
N PHE A 177 18.96 -17.38 11.70
CA PHE A 177 18.32 -18.68 11.54
C PHE A 177 17.00 -18.47 10.81
N LEU A 178 16.86 -19.00 9.59
CA LEU A 178 15.62 -18.89 8.79
C LEU A 178 14.74 -20.12 8.98
N ILE A 179 13.45 -19.90 9.26
CA ILE A 179 12.40 -20.93 9.29
C ILE A 179 11.39 -20.59 8.18
N THR A 180 11.17 -21.54 7.28
CA THR A 180 10.27 -21.36 6.14
C THR A 180 9.08 -22.30 6.24
N GLY A 181 7.88 -21.76 6.23
CA GLY A 181 6.63 -22.51 6.21
C GLY A 181 6.38 -23.24 4.88
N PRO A 182 5.36 -24.11 4.84
CA PRO A 182 5.13 -25.01 3.71
C PRO A 182 4.39 -24.37 2.54
N THR A 183 3.74 -23.21 2.72
CA THR A 183 2.90 -22.60 1.68
C THR A 183 3.73 -21.91 0.61
N GLU A 184 3.16 -21.71 -0.58
CA GLU A 184 3.82 -20.94 -1.65
C GLU A 184 4.12 -19.52 -1.25
N GLU A 185 3.24 -18.89 -0.45
CA GLU A 185 3.44 -17.53 0.08
C GLU A 185 4.62 -17.47 1.06
N ASP A 186 4.78 -18.49 1.92
CA ASP A 186 5.93 -18.60 2.83
C ASP A 186 7.23 -18.75 2.05
N GLN A 187 7.23 -19.57 1.01
CA GLN A 187 8.39 -19.77 0.14
C GLN A 187 8.75 -18.47 -0.60
N ALA A 188 7.74 -17.73 -1.10
CA ALA A 188 7.94 -16.45 -1.77
C ALA A 188 8.54 -15.40 -0.81
N TRP A 189 8.01 -15.31 0.41
CA TRP A 189 8.55 -14.42 1.43
C TRP A 189 9.98 -14.80 1.82
N ALA A 190 10.26 -16.10 2.04
CA ALA A 190 11.60 -16.59 2.35
C ALA A 190 12.60 -16.35 1.20
N ALA A 191 12.15 -16.47 -0.05
CA ALA A 191 12.98 -16.15 -1.22
C ALA A 191 13.35 -14.66 -1.25
N ALA A 192 12.39 -13.78 -0.98
CA ALA A 192 12.64 -12.34 -0.87
C ALA A 192 13.62 -12.02 0.28
N PHE A 193 13.50 -12.71 1.41
CA PHE A 193 14.44 -12.55 2.53
C PHE A 193 15.84 -13.07 2.18
N ARG A 194 15.98 -14.21 1.48
CA ARG A 194 17.30 -14.69 1.00
C ARG A 194 17.95 -13.68 0.06
N ARG A 195 17.17 -13.05 -0.84
CA ARG A 195 17.65 -11.94 -1.68
C ARG A 195 18.14 -10.76 -0.83
N ALA A 196 17.33 -10.32 0.14
CA ALA A 196 17.70 -9.23 1.04
C ALA A 196 18.95 -9.56 1.85
N SER A 197 19.11 -10.81 2.31
CA SER A 197 20.30 -11.27 3.02
C SER A 197 21.57 -11.09 2.20
N LEU A 198 21.54 -11.49 0.93
CA LEU A 198 22.68 -11.28 0.01
C LEU A 198 22.95 -9.79 -0.20
N ARG A 199 21.90 -8.97 -0.37
CA ARG A 199 22.02 -7.54 -0.63
C ARG A 199 22.63 -6.78 0.54
N TYR A 200 22.27 -7.13 1.78
CA TYR A 200 22.72 -6.44 3.00
C TYR A 200 23.83 -7.15 3.75
N GLY A 201 24.38 -8.23 3.20
CA GLY A 201 25.48 -8.98 3.81
C GLY A 201 25.10 -9.63 5.14
N LEU A 202 23.93 -10.30 5.17
CA LEU A 202 23.50 -11.18 6.24
C LEU A 202 23.87 -12.62 5.90
N ASP A 203 24.25 -13.40 6.89
CA ASP A 203 24.58 -14.82 6.76
C ASP A 203 23.43 -15.67 7.32
N ILE A 204 22.82 -16.49 6.47
CA ILE A 204 21.83 -17.46 6.89
C ILE A 204 22.56 -18.71 7.38
N VAL A 205 22.95 -18.71 8.67
CA VAL A 205 23.72 -19.81 9.28
C VAL A 205 22.93 -21.12 9.32
N LYS A 206 21.62 -21.05 9.29
CA LYS A 206 20.72 -22.20 9.20
C LYS A 206 19.43 -21.83 8.46
N ASP A 207 19.02 -22.67 7.53
CA ASP A 207 17.77 -22.60 6.79
C ASP A 207 17.00 -23.90 7.00
N LYS A 208 15.83 -23.84 7.63
CA LYS A 208 15.03 -25.02 7.94
C LYS A 208 13.59 -24.87 7.45
N PRO A 209 13.06 -25.85 6.71
CA PRO A 209 11.63 -25.92 6.46
C PRO A 209 10.90 -26.29 7.75
N TRP A 210 9.70 -25.74 7.90
CA TRP A 210 8.79 -26.14 8.96
C TRP A 210 8.27 -27.55 8.71
N THR A 211 8.39 -28.41 9.71
CA THR A 211 8.10 -29.85 9.57
C THR A 211 7.10 -30.39 10.59
N PHE A 212 6.57 -29.51 11.45
CA PHE A 212 5.61 -29.92 12.47
C PHE A 212 4.17 -29.76 11.96
N ASP A 213 3.27 -30.59 12.52
CA ASP A 213 1.84 -30.40 12.36
C ASP A 213 1.33 -29.15 13.09
N ALA A 214 0.13 -28.73 12.76
CA ALA A 214 -0.40 -27.44 13.25
C ALA A 214 -0.63 -27.34 14.77
N ASP A 215 -0.72 -28.46 15.51
CA ASP A 215 -1.01 -28.41 16.95
C ASP A 215 0.24 -28.53 17.83
N LEU A 216 1.00 -27.46 17.93
CA LEU A 216 2.14 -27.35 18.85
C LEU A 216 1.83 -26.84 20.26
N ARG A 217 0.59 -26.53 20.56
CA ARG A 217 0.20 -25.92 21.86
C ARG A 217 0.74 -26.63 23.09
N ARG A 218 0.89 -27.95 23.03
CA ARG A 218 1.35 -28.78 24.16
C ARG A 218 2.83 -29.11 24.11
N THR A 219 3.47 -29.03 22.95
CA THR A 219 4.81 -29.54 22.72
C THR A 219 5.82 -28.44 22.35
N ALA A 220 5.36 -27.26 21.97
CA ALA A 220 6.20 -26.15 21.53
C ALA A 220 7.40 -25.88 22.45
N SER A 221 7.19 -25.84 23.77
CA SER A 221 8.26 -25.57 24.76
C SER A 221 9.34 -26.67 24.83
N LYS A 222 9.09 -27.86 24.27
CA LYS A 222 10.05 -28.97 24.22
C LYS A 222 10.66 -29.13 22.84
N GLU A 223 9.84 -29.01 21.80
CA GLU A 223 10.24 -29.30 20.42
C GLU A 223 10.95 -28.11 19.76
N LEU A 224 10.48 -26.89 19.98
CA LEU A 224 11.06 -25.71 19.34
C LEU A 224 12.49 -25.39 19.77
N PRO A 225 12.91 -25.54 21.04
CA PRO A 225 14.30 -25.41 21.40
C PRO A 225 15.20 -26.38 20.61
N LEU A 226 14.80 -27.62 20.46
CA LEU A 226 15.55 -28.63 19.69
C LEU A 226 15.54 -28.31 18.19
N PHE A 227 14.39 -27.87 17.66
CA PHE A 227 14.26 -27.47 16.26
C PHE A 227 15.14 -26.26 15.92
N THR A 228 15.22 -25.28 16.81
CA THR A 228 16.01 -24.05 16.62
C THR A 228 17.44 -24.16 17.11
N GLN A 229 17.87 -25.38 17.52
CA GLN A 229 19.25 -25.62 17.93
C GLN A 229 20.19 -25.52 16.73
N ALA A 230 21.15 -24.60 16.81
CA ALA A 230 22.22 -24.39 15.84
C ALA A 230 23.46 -23.83 16.56
N SER A 231 24.53 -23.58 15.81
CA SER A 231 25.61 -22.67 16.20
C SER A 231 25.02 -21.30 16.56
N ASP A 232 25.83 -20.38 17.06
CA ASP A 232 25.32 -19.05 17.42
C ASP A 232 24.60 -18.37 16.23
N TYR A 233 23.57 -17.59 16.53
CA TYR A 233 22.83 -16.74 15.60
C TYR A 233 22.29 -15.53 16.36
N ASP A 234 22.12 -14.40 15.66
CA ASP A 234 21.66 -13.14 16.24
C ASP A 234 20.15 -13.02 16.31
N ALA A 235 19.45 -13.59 15.32
CA ALA A 235 18.00 -13.54 15.21
C ALA A 235 17.42 -14.80 14.54
N VAL A 236 16.15 -15.09 14.85
CA VAL A 236 15.35 -16.10 14.14
C VAL A 236 14.41 -15.37 13.19
N VAL A 237 14.50 -15.68 11.91
CA VAL A 237 13.63 -15.14 10.87
C VAL A 237 12.58 -16.18 10.53
N VAL A 238 11.30 -15.75 10.58
CA VAL A 238 10.16 -16.65 10.32
C VAL A 238 9.46 -16.21 9.05
N ALA A 239 9.24 -17.15 8.16
CA ALA A 239 8.39 -17.04 6.99
C ALA A 239 7.15 -17.90 7.19
N ASP A 240 6.10 -17.32 7.74
CA ASP A 240 4.78 -17.90 8.02
C ASP A 240 3.75 -16.80 7.75
N VAL A 241 3.38 -16.64 6.48
CA VAL A 241 2.56 -15.51 6.02
C VAL A 241 1.13 -15.59 6.55
N ARG A 242 0.62 -16.81 6.69
CA ARG A 242 -0.74 -17.06 7.18
C ARG A 242 -0.86 -17.09 8.70
N GLY A 243 0.27 -17.16 9.44
CA GLY A 243 0.27 -17.26 10.89
C GLY A 243 -0.08 -18.65 11.42
N ASP A 244 0.19 -19.70 10.65
CA ASP A 244 -0.19 -21.07 10.99
C ASP A 244 0.60 -21.63 12.18
N PHE A 245 1.87 -21.21 12.36
CA PHE A 245 2.76 -21.76 13.38
C PHE A 245 3.68 -20.73 14.06
N GLY A 246 3.89 -19.60 13.44
CA GLY A 246 4.93 -18.65 13.86
C GLY A 246 4.74 -18.07 15.26
N GLU A 247 3.51 -18.01 15.76
CA GLU A 247 3.21 -17.55 17.13
C GLU A 247 3.84 -18.40 18.23
N TYR A 248 4.12 -19.69 17.94
CA TYR A 248 4.77 -20.58 18.91
C TYR A 248 6.27 -20.34 19.05
N ILE A 249 6.91 -19.70 18.07
CA ILE A 249 8.37 -19.55 18.02
C ILE A 249 8.90 -18.53 19.03
N PRO A 250 8.30 -17.34 19.20
CA PRO A 250 8.75 -16.40 20.23
C PRO A 250 8.76 -17.04 21.61
N PHE A 251 9.86 -16.85 22.35
CA PHE A 251 10.11 -17.40 23.69
C PHE A 251 10.36 -18.90 23.80
N ASN A 252 10.33 -19.64 22.68
CA ASN A 252 10.59 -21.08 22.65
C ASN A 252 11.85 -21.45 21.83
N THR A 253 12.67 -20.49 21.43
CA THR A 253 13.92 -20.73 20.69
C THR A 253 15.04 -21.26 21.60
N TRP A 254 15.98 -22.05 21.04
CA TRP A 254 17.14 -22.56 21.77
C TRP A 254 17.99 -21.45 22.42
N LEU A 255 18.28 -20.41 21.66
CA LEU A 255 18.94 -19.21 22.15
C LEU A 255 17.88 -18.13 22.40
N PRO A 256 18.01 -17.28 23.43
CA PRO A 256 17.10 -16.18 23.71
C PRO A 256 17.35 -15.01 22.71
N ARG A 257 17.04 -15.25 21.47
CA ARG A 257 17.25 -14.31 20.37
C ARG A 257 15.93 -13.72 19.88
N PRO A 258 15.94 -12.50 19.31
CA PRO A 258 14.75 -11.92 18.71
C PRO A 258 14.18 -12.79 17.60
N VAL A 259 12.86 -12.84 17.54
CA VAL A 259 12.11 -13.41 16.41
C VAL A 259 11.61 -12.27 15.55
N VAL A 260 11.85 -12.37 14.24
CA VAL A 260 11.54 -11.33 13.27
C VAL A 260 11.00 -11.95 11.98
N GLY A 261 10.44 -11.16 11.10
CA GLY A 261 9.90 -11.66 9.82
C GLY A 261 8.40 -11.51 9.75
N THR A 262 7.68 -12.58 9.56
CA THR A 262 6.20 -12.58 9.59
C THR A 262 5.65 -12.64 11.01
N GLN A 263 6.52 -12.93 11.98
CA GLN A 263 6.19 -13.01 13.40
C GLN A 263 7.20 -12.26 14.26
N GLY A 264 6.81 -11.90 15.48
CA GLY A 264 7.64 -11.14 16.40
C GLY A 264 7.76 -9.67 16.00
N MET A 265 8.88 -9.26 15.43
CA MET A 265 9.03 -7.94 14.80
C MET A 265 8.80 -8.07 13.29
N MET A 266 7.80 -7.37 12.79
CA MET A 266 7.30 -7.53 11.42
C MET A 266 7.48 -6.25 10.60
N PRO A 267 7.94 -6.35 9.34
CA PRO A 267 7.79 -5.29 8.35
C PRO A 267 6.35 -5.28 7.82
N VAL A 268 5.67 -4.13 7.84
CA VAL A 268 4.26 -4.03 7.47
C VAL A 268 3.97 -2.79 6.62
N ALA A 269 2.87 -2.80 5.86
CA ALA A 269 2.40 -1.58 5.21
C ALA A 269 1.76 -0.63 6.21
N TRP A 270 1.05 -1.15 7.21
CA TRP A 270 0.40 -0.36 8.25
C TRP A 270 0.27 -1.16 9.55
N HIS A 271 0.30 -0.44 10.67
CA HIS A 271 -0.03 -0.99 11.98
C HIS A 271 -0.44 0.12 12.94
N ARG A 272 -1.39 -0.16 13.84
CA ARG A 272 -1.94 0.78 14.82
C ARG A 272 -0.92 1.45 15.75
N VAL A 273 0.24 0.83 15.94
CA VAL A 273 1.32 1.37 16.79
C VAL A 273 2.10 2.52 16.15
N VAL A 274 1.83 2.81 14.86
CA VAL A 274 2.38 3.98 14.17
C VAL A 274 1.50 5.17 14.51
N GLU A 275 1.97 6.05 15.40
CA GLU A 275 1.20 7.20 15.89
C GLU A 275 1.66 8.53 15.27
N SER A 276 2.88 8.56 14.72
CA SER A 276 3.50 9.76 14.17
C SER A 276 2.87 10.19 12.83
N TRP A 277 3.15 11.43 12.41
CA TRP A 277 2.79 11.98 11.09
C TRP A 277 1.29 11.97 10.76
N GLY A 278 0.44 12.01 11.79
CA GLY A 278 -1.01 11.95 11.62
C GLY A 278 -1.57 10.53 11.48
N ALA A 279 -0.74 9.49 11.60
CA ALA A 279 -1.18 8.09 11.51
C ALA A 279 -2.22 7.74 12.58
N ALA A 280 -2.07 8.24 13.81
CA ALA A 280 -3.05 8.05 14.87
C ALA A 280 -4.45 8.57 14.49
N GLN A 281 -4.53 9.67 13.74
CA GLN A 281 -5.81 10.23 13.28
C GLN A 281 -6.45 9.35 12.21
N LEU A 282 -5.66 8.81 11.26
CA LEU A 282 -6.16 7.86 10.27
C LEU A 282 -6.66 6.60 10.95
N GLN A 283 -5.87 6.05 11.88
CA GLN A 283 -6.25 4.87 12.67
C GLN A 283 -7.55 5.08 13.44
N SER A 284 -7.71 6.24 14.13
CA SER A 284 -8.94 6.55 14.87
C SER A 284 -10.16 6.60 13.94
N ARG A 285 -10.08 7.31 12.82
CA ARG A 285 -11.17 7.38 11.84
C ARG A 285 -11.54 6.00 11.26
N PHE A 286 -10.53 5.16 11.05
CA PHE A 286 -10.75 3.78 10.61
C PHE A 286 -11.44 2.96 11.69
N THR A 287 -10.99 3.06 12.95
CA THR A 287 -11.58 2.34 14.09
C THR A 287 -13.02 2.80 14.34
N ASP A 288 -13.30 4.10 14.24
CA ASP A 288 -14.67 4.65 14.36
C ASP A 288 -15.61 4.10 13.28
N LEU A 289 -15.08 3.80 12.10
CA LEU A 289 -15.86 3.24 10.98
C LEU A 289 -16.06 1.72 11.10
N SER A 290 -15.02 0.99 11.52
CA SER A 290 -14.93 -0.47 11.40
C SER A 290 -15.11 -1.23 12.71
N GLY A 291 -14.89 -0.57 13.84
CA GLY A 291 -14.81 -1.21 15.18
C GLY A 291 -13.54 -2.04 15.41
N ARG A 292 -12.58 -2.01 14.51
CA ARG A 292 -11.31 -2.76 14.59
C ARG A 292 -10.11 -1.92 14.18
N ASP A 293 -8.90 -2.45 14.38
CA ASP A 293 -7.68 -1.82 13.89
C ASP A 293 -7.52 -1.98 12.37
N MET A 294 -6.90 -0.99 11.74
CA MET A 294 -6.56 -0.96 10.32
C MET A 294 -5.43 -1.93 10.02
N THR A 295 -5.61 -2.80 9.01
CA THR A 295 -4.60 -3.74 8.52
C THR A 295 -3.75 -3.14 7.41
N SER A 296 -2.71 -3.88 6.96
CA SER A 296 -1.92 -3.50 5.78
C SER A 296 -2.76 -3.43 4.51
N GLU A 297 -3.72 -4.34 4.36
CA GLU A 297 -4.64 -4.45 3.23
C GLU A 297 -5.63 -3.27 3.21
N ASP A 298 -6.15 -2.90 4.39
CA ASP A 298 -7.00 -1.70 4.51
C ASP A 298 -6.24 -0.43 4.13
N TYR A 299 -4.99 -0.31 4.59
CA TYR A 299 -4.16 0.85 4.24
C TYR A 299 -3.84 0.90 2.75
N ALA A 300 -3.52 -0.24 2.13
CA ALA A 300 -3.21 -0.30 0.71
C ALA A 300 -4.43 0.08 -0.15
N ALA A 301 -5.63 -0.41 0.21
CA ALA A 301 -6.87 -0.04 -0.47
C ALA A 301 -7.23 1.45 -0.23
N TRP A 302 -7.06 1.94 1.00
CA TRP A 302 -7.21 3.36 1.32
C TRP A 302 -6.26 4.22 0.47
N ALA A 303 -4.99 3.84 0.37
CA ALA A 303 -3.97 4.57 -0.40
C ALA A 303 -4.30 4.60 -1.89
N ALA A 304 -4.82 3.51 -2.46
CA ALA A 304 -5.26 3.42 -3.85
C ALA A 304 -6.39 4.41 -4.15
N VAL A 305 -7.47 4.37 -3.37
CA VAL A 305 -8.62 5.28 -3.56
C VAL A 305 -8.23 6.73 -3.26
N ARG A 306 -7.33 6.98 -2.31
CA ARG A 306 -6.79 8.32 -2.05
C ARG A 306 -5.90 8.83 -3.18
N ALA A 307 -5.12 7.95 -3.83
CA ALA A 307 -4.34 8.32 -5.01
C ALA A 307 -5.24 8.74 -6.17
N ILE A 308 -6.33 7.98 -6.44
CA ILE A 308 -7.36 8.37 -7.40
C ILE A 308 -7.93 9.75 -7.04
N GLY A 309 -8.39 9.94 -5.81
CA GLY A 309 -9.00 11.21 -5.38
C GLY A 309 -8.05 12.40 -5.44
N THR A 310 -6.77 12.20 -5.12
CA THR A 310 -5.74 13.24 -5.25
C THR A 310 -5.53 13.61 -6.72
N ALA A 311 -5.43 12.60 -7.59
CA ALA A 311 -5.25 12.82 -9.02
C ALA A 311 -6.45 13.56 -9.64
N VAL A 312 -7.68 13.07 -9.42
CA VAL A 312 -8.92 13.71 -9.90
C VAL A 312 -9.01 15.16 -9.42
N THR A 313 -8.70 15.42 -8.16
CA THR A 313 -8.72 16.78 -7.61
C THR A 313 -7.70 17.70 -8.30
N THR A 314 -6.53 17.17 -8.63
CA THR A 314 -5.44 17.93 -9.25
C THR A 314 -5.74 18.29 -10.71
N ILE A 315 -6.24 17.32 -11.50
CA ILE A 315 -6.45 17.50 -12.95
C ILE A 315 -7.90 17.84 -13.33
N SER A 316 -8.85 17.77 -12.37
CA SER A 316 -10.30 17.95 -12.62
C SER A 316 -10.81 17.03 -13.72
N SER A 317 -10.36 15.77 -13.78
CA SER A 317 -10.77 14.74 -14.72
C SER A 317 -10.87 13.38 -14.01
N ALA A 318 -11.83 12.56 -14.42
CA ALA A 318 -11.99 11.18 -13.98
C ALA A 318 -11.49 10.16 -15.01
N GLU A 319 -10.92 10.60 -16.14
CA GLU A 319 -10.38 9.73 -17.17
C GLU A 319 -9.14 8.95 -16.66
N ALA A 320 -9.16 7.65 -16.76
CA ALA A 320 -8.13 6.76 -16.21
C ALA A 320 -6.74 7.04 -16.80
N GLN A 321 -6.63 7.34 -18.09
CA GLN A 321 -5.36 7.68 -18.73
C GLN A 321 -4.79 9.02 -18.27
N ALA A 322 -5.65 10.02 -18.03
CA ALA A 322 -5.23 11.30 -17.47
C ALA A 322 -4.75 11.15 -16.02
N ILE A 323 -5.49 10.36 -15.22
CA ILE A 323 -5.11 9.98 -13.85
C ILE A 323 -3.75 9.27 -13.88
N ARG A 324 -3.58 8.23 -14.73
CA ARG A 324 -2.34 7.47 -14.86
C ARG A 324 -1.16 8.38 -15.20
N THR A 325 -1.34 9.30 -16.15
CA THR A 325 -0.29 10.26 -16.55
C THR A 325 0.19 11.10 -15.38
N LEU A 326 -0.74 11.61 -14.55
CA LEU A 326 -0.37 12.37 -13.37
C LEU A 326 0.33 11.50 -12.32
N LEU A 327 -0.19 10.28 -12.06
CA LEU A 327 0.37 9.38 -11.04
C LEU A 327 1.84 9.02 -11.28
N PHE A 328 2.28 9.02 -12.55
CA PHE A 328 3.66 8.76 -12.93
C PHE A 328 4.51 10.03 -13.11
N SER A 329 3.94 11.21 -12.91
CA SER A 329 4.67 12.47 -12.98
C SER A 329 5.33 12.84 -11.66
N ASP A 330 6.30 13.74 -11.72
CA ASP A 330 6.96 14.32 -10.54
C ASP A 330 6.03 15.27 -9.75
N ASP A 331 4.92 15.69 -10.35
CA ASP A 331 3.91 16.56 -9.74
C ASP A 331 2.95 15.78 -8.80
N PHE A 332 2.97 14.45 -8.85
CA PHE A 332 2.13 13.64 -7.99
C PHE A 332 2.75 13.35 -6.63
N ASP A 333 1.98 13.65 -5.60
CA ASP A 333 2.33 13.45 -4.21
C ASP A 333 1.12 12.94 -3.43
N LEU A 334 1.23 11.79 -2.78
CA LEU A 334 0.21 11.27 -1.88
C LEU A 334 0.63 11.47 -0.42
N ALA A 335 -0.22 12.15 0.34
CA ALA A 335 -0.10 12.25 1.80
C ALA A 335 -0.56 10.94 2.47
N GLY A 336 0.40 10.02 2.70
CA GLY A 336 0.13 8.67 3.18
C GLY A 336 0.33 8.45 4.69
N PHE A 337 0.47 9.51 5.50
CA PHE A 337 0.68 9.43 6.96
C PHE A 337 1.90 8.60 7.39
N LYS A 338 2.95 8.59 6.57
CA LYS A 338 4.20 7.85 6.81
C LYS A 338 5.43 8.75 6.92
N GLY A 339 5.24 10.06 7.15
CA GLY A 339 6.32 11.03 7.32
C GLY A 339 7.06 11.41 6.04
N ARG A 340 6.69 10.85 4.91
CA ARG A 340 7.22 11.17 3.58
C ARG A 340 6.09 11.25 2.56
N LYS A 341 6.32 12.00 1.51
CA LYS A 341 5.47 12.02 0.32
C LYS A 341 5.58 10.68 -0.40
N LEU A 342 4.45 10.14 -0.83
CA LEU A 342 4.42 8.88 -1.56
C LEU A 342 4.19 9.17 -3.04
N SER A 343 4.89 8.45 -3.92
CA SER A 343 4.77 8.56 -5.38
C SER A 343 4.87 7.18 -6.02
N PHE A 344 4.48 7.04 -7.27
CA PHE A 344 4.62 5.77 -7.99
C PHE A 344 5.93 5.70 -8.76
N ARG A 345 6.48 4.49 -8.88
CA ARG A 345 7.61 4.19 -9.75
C ARG A 345 7.15 4.12 -11.20
N ASP A 346 7.79 4.84 -12.07
CA ASP A 346 7.47 4.91 -13.49
C ASP A 346 7.75 3.62 -14.27
N TRP A 347 8.61 2.73 -13.76
CA TRP A 347 9.00 1.49 -14.45
C TRP A 347 8.16 0.26 -14.07
N ASN A 348 7.54 0.23 -12.89
CA ASN A 348 6.79 -0.94 -12.43
C ASN A 348 5.51 -0.63 -11.64
N GLY A 349 5.09 0.63 -11.57
CA GLY A 349 3.85 1.03 -10.91
C GLY A 349 3.81 0.86 -9.38
N GLN A 350 4.93 0.54 -8.72
CA GLN A 350 4.96 0.36 -7.27
C GLN A 350 4.93 1.70 -6.53
N LEU A 351 4.05 1.85 -5.55
CA LEU A 351 4.03 2.99 -4.65
C LEU A 351 5.29 3.00 -3.79
N ARG A 352 6.08 4.08 -3.88
CA ARG A 352 7.20 4.38 -3.00
C ARG A 352 6.67 4.71 -1.63
N GLN A 353 6.96 3.92 -0.63
CA GLN A 353 6.47 4.14 0.73
C GLN A 353 7.46 3.64 1.77
N PRO A 354 7.60 4.34 2.91
CA PRO A 354 8.32 3.81 4.06
C PRO A 354 7.65 2.55 4.60
N ILE A 355 8.47 1.62 5.10
CA ILE A 355 8.01 0.37 5.70
C ILE A 355 8.28 0.41 7.21
N PRO A 356 7.24 0.49 8.05
CA PRO A 356 7.37 0.33 9.49
C PRO A 356 7.80 -1.08 9.86
N LEU A 357 8.72 -1.18 10.82
CA LEU A 357 9.07 -2.40 11.53
C LEU A 357 8.39 -2.33 12.88
N VAL A 358 7.46 -3.22 13.14
CA VAL A 358 6.57 -3.14 14.29
C VAL A 358 6.65 -4.41 15.14
N HIS A 359 6.51 -4.23 16.44
CA HIS A 359 6.10 -5.26 17.38
C HIS A 359 4.64 -5.01 17.74
N PRO A 360 3.84 -6.00 18.16
CA PRO A 360 2.41 -5.79 18.49
C PRO A 360 2.08 -4.64 19.42
N ARG A 361 3.08 -4.14 20.19
CA ARG A 361 2.91 -3.04 21.15
C ARG A 361 3.72 -1.79 20.88
N GLY A 362 4.46 -1.72 19.77
CA GLY A 362 5.28 -0.54 19.50
C GLY A 362 5.92 -0.51 18.13
N LEU A 363 6.12 0.70 17.61
CA LEU A 363 6.97 0.95 16.45
C LEU A 363 8.43 0.80 16.87
N VAL A 364 9.15 -0.11 16.23
CA VAL A 364 10.57 -0.34 16.47
C VAL A 364 11.42 0.62 15.64
N ALA A 365 11.11 0.73 14.35
CA ALA A 365 11.82 1.57 13.40
C ALA A 365 10.99 1.74 12.12
N GLN A 366 11.47 2.56 11.19
CA GLN A 366 10.86 2.71 9.86
C GLN A 366 11.96 2.78 8.79
N ALA A 367 11.90 1.86 7.83
CA ALA A 367 12.80 1.85 6.68
C ALA A 367 12.29 2.81 5.57
N PRO A 368 13.20 3.32 4.70
CA PRO A 368 14.64 3.05 4.66
C PRO A 368 15.43 3.81 5.73
N PHE A 369 16.58 3.25 6.09
CA PHE A 369 17.48 3.84 7.09
C PHE A 369 18.54 4.71 6.44
N GLU A 370 19.05 5.67 7.22
CA GLU A 370 20.21 6.47 6.85
C GLU A 370 21.42 5.55 6.53
N GLY A 371 22.11 5.83 5.43
CA GLY A 371 23.18 4.96 4.90
C GLY A 371 22.73 3.92 3.87
N TYR A 372 21.41 3.74 3.71
CA TYR A 372 20.82 2.86 2.68
C TYR A 372 19.92 3.60 1.70
N LEU A 373 19.84 4.92 1.78
CA LEU A 373 18.98 5.73 0.92
C LEU A 373 19.44 5.63 -0.54
N HIS A 374 18.48 5.49 -1.45
CA HIS A 374 18.80 5.47 -2.88
C HIS A 374 19.16 6.89 -3.36
N PRO A 375 20.16 7.05 -4.25
CA PRO A 375 20.66 8.36 -4.65
C PRO A 375 19.65 9.22 -5.42
N THR A 376 18.71 8.62 -6.14
CA THR A 376 17.71 9.36 -6.94
C THR A 376 16.43 9.58 -6.16
N SER A 377 15.88 8.55 -5.57
CA SER A 377 14.69 8.61 -4.72
C SER A 377 14.90 7.73 -3.49
N GLU A 378 14.95 8.33 -2.31
CA GLU A 378 15.28 7.66 -1.06
C GLU A 378 14.55 6.32 -0.85
N LEU A 379 13.29 6.22 -1.32
CA LEU A 379 12.44 5.05 -1.15
C LEU A 379 12.68 3.94 -2.19
N ASP A 380 13.45 4.20 -3.26
CA ASP A 380 13.75 3.20 -4.29
C ASP A 380 14.77 2.14 -3.84
N THR A 381 15.35 2.32 -2.66
CA THR A 381 16.19 1.30 -2.03
C THR A 381 15.41 0.07 -1.55
N LEU A 382 14.08 0.15 -1.42
CA LEU A 382 13.25 -0.97 -0.93
C LEU A 382 12.63 -1.72 -2.12
N GLY A 383 12.86 -3.03 -2.18
CA GLY A 383 12.42 -3.89 -3.27
C GLY A 383 13.37 -3.85 -4.46
N TYR A 384 12.86 -4.24 -5.63
CA TYR A 384 13.64 -4.24 -6.86
C TYR A 384 13.76 -2.85 -7.45
N ASP A 385 14.99 -2.43 -7.72
CA ASP A 385 15.29 -1.17 -8.40
C ASP A 385 15.10 -1.29 -9.92
N LYS A 386 15.07 -0.14 -10.63
CA LYS A 386 14.86 -0.08 -12.08
C LYS A 386 15.80 -0.99 -12.89
N PRO A 387 17.12 -1.07 -12.61
CA PRO A 387 18.01 -2.00 -13.31
C PRO A 387 17.76 -3.49 -13.00
N GLU A 388 17.12 -3.81 -11.88
CA GLU A 388 16.83 -5.19 -11.46
C GLU A 388 15.48 -5.69 -12.03
N SER A 389 14.66 -4.80 -12.58
CA SER A 389 13.35 -5.09 -13.13
C SER A 389 13.38 -5.16 -14.65
N LYS A 390 12.63 -6.09 -15.25
CA LYS A 390 12.40 -6.17 -16.69
C LYS A 390 11.14 -5.41 -17.12
N CYS A 391 10.44 -4.77 -16.18
CA CYS A 391 9.26 -3.98 -16.46
C CYS A 391 9.59 -2.73 -17.29
N GLN A 392 8.72 -2.44 -18.26
CA GLN A 392 8.79 -1.25 -19.12
C GLN A 392 7.36 -0.75 -19.37
N ILE A 393 6.67 -0.34 -18.28
CA ILE A 393 5.24 0.01 -18.36
C ILE A 393 4.96 1.40 -18.93
N ASN A 394 5.99 2.22 -19.17
CA ASN A 394 5.90 3.59 -19.69
C ASN A 394 6.71 3.79 -20.99
N ASN A 395 6.90 2.76 -21.79
CA ASN A 395 7.54 2.88 -23.11
C ASN A 395 6.50 3.07 -24.21
#